data_6d1f97feffac1395ccd4d4d9a73494ac
#
_entry.id   6d1f97feffac1395ccd4d4d9a73494ac
#
_cell.length_a   1.000
_cell.length_b   1.000
_cell.length_c   1.000
_cell.angle_alpha   90.00
_cell.angle_beta   90.00
_cell.angle_gamma   90.00
#
_symmetry.space_group_name_H-M   'P 1'
#
loop_
_entity.id
_entity.type
_entity.pdbx_description
1 polymer ?
#
loop_
_entity_poly.entity_id
_entity_poly.type
_entity_poly.pdbx_seq_one_letter_code
_entity_poly.pdbx_strand_id
1 'polypeptide(L)'
;VYVETLPSTSWPITKNYFEASSMSIIEADPDAGTMLVKYSDALNLKVTIEHGIKEASTEVFLSLYNEEEDISVKQDPEFIQQELEKIVQFFASSASSFSGTSLAAQNLNDRKKAKIFNVNDQTIIELNLGFDRAWSAVSRALEAGNITSNDIDRDNGVFLVSYSVESEKNSWFSFLNFNNDENNDSL
;
A
#
# COMPACT_ATOMS: atom_id res chain seq x y z
N VAL A 1 2.31 -2.36 8.24
CA VAL A 1 3.57 -2.73 7.57
C VAL A 1 3.32 -2.94 6.08
N TYR A 2 4.37 -2.77 5.28
CA TYR A 2 4.35 -2.93 3.83
C TYR A 2 5.21 -4.14 3.42
N VAL A 3 4.70 -4.97 2.52
CA VAL A 3 5.41 -6.11 1.95
C VAL A 3 5.24 -6.18 0.43
N GLU A 4 6.30 -6.56 -0.29
CA GLU A 4 6.32 -6.63 -1.77
C GLU A 4 5.81 -7.98 -2.28
N THR A 5 4.56 -8.29 -1.92
CA THR A 5 3.82 -9.45 -2.43
C THR A 5 2.34 -9.09 -2.56
N LEU A 6 1.60 -9.85 -3.40
CA LEU A 6 0.16 -9.65 -3.56
C LEU A 6 -0.60 -10.04 -2.27
N PRO A 7 -1.74 -9.39 -1.99
CA PRO A 7 -2.58 -9.72 -0.83
C PRO A 7 -2.98 -11.19 -0.74
N SER A 8 -3.28 -11.84 -1.87
CA SER A 8 -3.59 -13.28 -1.91
C SER A 8 -2.46 -14.18 -1.42
N THR A 9 -1.20 -13.72 -1.51
CA THR A 9 -0.02 -14.40 -0.96
C THR A 9 0.24 -13.98 0.48
N SER A 10 0.08 -12.71 0.79
CA SER A 10 0.29 -12.17 2.14
C SER A 10 -0.74 -12.70 3.15
N TRP A 11 -1.98 -12.93 2.72
CA TRP A 11 -3.05 -13.46 3.54
C TRP A 11 -2.68 -14.76 4.27
N PRO A 12 -2.33 -15.86 3.56
CA PRO A 12 -2.02 -17.11 4.23
C PRO A 12 -0.74 -17.03 5.07
N ILE A 13 0.24 -16.20 4.69
CA ILE A 13 1.46 -16.00 5.49
C ILE A 13 1.11 -15.32 6.82
N THR A 14 0.31 -14.25 6.79
CA THR A 14 -0.14 -13.56 8.00
C THR A 14 -1.00 -14.47 8.87
N LYS A 15 -1.90 -15.25 8.28
CA LYS A 15 -2.72 -16.22 8.99
C LYS A 15 -1.87 -17.27 9.70
N ASN A 16 -0.89 -17.85 9.00
CA ASN A 16 0.04 -18.83 9.55
C ASN A 16 0.89 -18.26 10.71
N TYR A 17 1.26 -16.97 10.63
CA TYR A 17 1.94 -16.30 11.73
C TYR A 17 1.10 -16.36 13.01
N PHE A 18 -0.18 -15.99 12.95
CA PHE A 18 -1.05 -16.01 14.11
C PHE A 18 -1.36 -17.45 14.58
N GLU A 19 -1.54 -18.40 13.67
CA GLU A 19 -1.72 -19.82 14.00
C GLU A 19 -0.49 -20.44 14.70
N ALA A 20 0.71 -19.97 14.36
CA ALA A 20 1.96 -20.39 15.00
C ALA A 20 2.27 -19.63 16.30
N SER A 21 1.61 -18.51 16.55
CA SER A 21 1.76 -17.71 17.75
C SER A 21 0.95 -18.28 18.92
N SER A 22 1.07 -17.69 20.10
CA SER A 22 0.23 -17.99 21.26
C SER A 22 -1.18 -17.35 21.18
N MET A 23 -1.42 -16.51 20.17
CA MET A 23 -2.70 -15.82 19.96
C MET A 23 -3.63 -16.69 19.12
N SER A 24 -4.92 -16.72 19.47
CA SER A 24 -5.93 -17.51 18.75
C SER A 24 -6.70 -16.63 17.76
N ILE A 25 -6.82 -17.09 16.52
CA ILE A 25 -7.70 -16.46 15.53
C ILE A 25 -9.15 -16.80 15.92
N ILE A 26 -9.97 -15.76 16.12
CA ILE A 26 -11.40 -15.85 16.43
C ILE A 26 -12.19 -15.93 15.13
N GLU A 27 -11.87 -15.05 14.19
CA GLU A 27 -12.55 -14.91 12.92
C GLU A 27 -11.53 -14.59 11.82
N ALA A 28 -11.77 -15.05 10.60
CA ALA A 28 -10.95 -14.74 9.45
C ALA A 28 -11.83 -14.65 8.20
N ASP A 29 -11.93 -13.46 7.62
CA ASP A 29 -12.64 -13.19 6.39
C ASP A 29 -11.62 -12.83 5.28
N PRO A 30 -11.22 -13.82 4.44
CA PRO A 30 -10.28 -13.59 3.36
C PRO A 30 -10.84 -12.66 2.28
N ASP A 31 -12.16 -12.60 2.13
CA ASP A 31 -12.81 -11.77 1.13
C ASP A 31 -12.77 -10.29 1.54
N ALA A 32 -13.03 -10.01 2.82
CA ALA A 32 -12.87 -8.67 3.38
C ALA A 32 -11.39 -8.28 3.61
N GLY A 33 -10.49 -9.26 3.71
CA GLY A 33 -9.09 -9.05 4.07
C GLY A 33 -8.89 -8.79 5.56
N THR A 34 -9.76 -9.34 6.43
CA THR A 34 -9.73 -9.07 7.87
C THR A 34 -9.60 -10.35 8.70
N MET A 35 -8.85 -10.28 9.79
CA MET A 35 -8.81 -11.29 10.84
C MET A 35 -9.03 -10.64 12.20
N LEU A 36 -9.72 -11.34 13.08
CA LEU A 36 -9.86 -11.00 14.48
C LEU A 36 -9.11 -12.02 15.31
N VAL A 37 -8.17 -11.54 16.11
CA VAL A 37 -7.26 -12.36 16.89
C VAL A 37 -7.42 -12.02 18.37
N LYS A 38 -7.51 -13.02 19.25
CA LYS A 38 -7.65 -12.83 20.69
C LYS A 38 -6.38 -12.21 21.26
N TYR A 39 -6.51 -11.02 21.86
CA TYR A 39 -5.42 -10.33 22.53
C TYR A 39 -5.49 -10.46 24.05
N SER A 40 -6.67 -10.21 24.62
CA SER A 40 -6.96 -10.37 26.06
C SER A 40 -8.42 -10.74 26.27
N ASP A 41 -8.88 -10.82 27.52
CA ASP A 41 -10.29 -11.11 27.80
C ASP A 41 -11.25 -10.02 27.30
N ALA A 42 -10.80 -8.77 27.29
CA ALA A 42 -11.60 -7.61 26.89
C ALA A 42 -11.28 -7.05 25.49
N LEU A 43 -10.15 -7.41 24.92
CA LEU A 43 -9.68 -6.81 23.68
C LEU A 43 -9.25 -7.86 22.67
N ASN A 44 -9.57 -7.58 21.42
CA ASN A 44 -9.09 -8.32 20.25
C ASN A 44 -8.12 -7.47 19.43
N LEU A 45 -7.28 -8.12 18.65
CA LEU A 45 -6.42 -7.49 17.64
C LEU A 45 -7.09 -7.68 16.29
N LYS A 46 -7.50 -6.57 15.69
CA LYS A 46 -7.99 -6.57 14.31
C LYS A 46 -6.80 -6.44 13.36
N VAL A 47 -6.66 -7.41 12.48
CA VAL A 47 -5.68 -7.45 11.41
C VAL A 47 -6.39 -7.10 10.11
N THR A 48 -5.86 -6.15 9.33
CA THR A 48 -6.41 -5.80 8.02
C THR A 48 -5.32 -5.94 6.97
N ILE A 49 -5.62 -6.65 5.90
CA ILE A 49 -4.74 -6.92 4.78
C ILE A 49 -5.35 -6.30 3.53
N GLU A 50 -4.64 -5.35 2.95
CA GLU A 50 -5.11 -4.59 1.80
C GLU A 50 -4.04 -4.55 0.70
N HIS A 51 -4.47 -4.30 -0.54
CA HIS A 51 -3.54 -3.98 -1.61
C HIS A 51 -2.74 -2.72 -1.26
N GLY A 52 -1.43 -2.76 -1.45
CA GLY A 52 -0.58 -1.60 -1.25
C GLY A 52 -0.74 -0.55 -2.35
N ILE A 53 -0.05 0.57 -2.21
CA ILE A 53 -0.03 1.64 -3.22
C ILE A 53 0.74 1.18 -4.46
N LYS A 54 1.89 0.53 -4.27
CA LYS A 54 2.64 -0.10 -5.36
C LYS A 54 1.90 -1.32 -5.90
N GLU A 55 2.06 -1.55 -7.20
CA GLU A 55 1.62 -2.81 -7.81
C GLU A 55 2.33 -4.00 -7.17
N ALA A 56 1.63 -5.14 -7.07
CA ALA A 56 2.12 -6.36 -6.43
C ALA A 56 2.62 -6.16 -4.99
N SER A 57 1.94 -5.33 -4.21
CA SER A 57 2.28 -5.09 -2.81
C SER A 57 1.08 -5.20 -1.88
N THR A 58 1.35 -5.42 -0.61
CA THR A 58 0.36 -5.54 0.46
C THR A 58 0.69 -4.59 1.59
N GLU A 59 -0.34 -4.02 2.20
CA GLU A 59 -0.28 -3.35 3.48
C GLU A 59 -0.99 -4.19 4.54
N VAL A 60 -0.31 -4.43 5.66
CA VAL A 60 -0.87 -5.10 6.83
C VAL A 60 -0.99 -4.08 7.96
N PHE A 61 -2.20 -3.92 8.46
CA PHE A 61 -2.53 -3.03 9.58
C PHE A 61 -2.94 -3.86 10.78
N LEU A 62 -2.59 -3.37 11.97
CA LEU A 62 -3.05 -3.90 13.25
C LEU A 62 -3.72 -2.79 14.03
N SER A 63 -4.81 -3.12 14.71
CA SER A 63 -5.48 -2.21 15.64
C SER A 63 -6.14 -3.01 16.77
N LEU A 64 -6.11 -2.46 17.98
CA LEU A 64 -6.88 -3.02 19.09
C LEU A 64 -8.36 -2.68 18.90
N TYR A 65 -9.21 -3.64 19.19
CA TYR A 65 -10.65 -3.60 18.97
C TYR A 65 -11.40 -4.22 20.15
N ASN A 66 -12.51 -3.58 20.55
CA ASN A 66 -13.43 -4.11 21.53
C ASN A 66 -14.76 -4.47 20.84
N GLU A 67 -15.14 -5.74 20.88
CA GLU A 67 -16.37 -6.23 20.25
C GLU A 67 -17.65 -5.69 20.91
N GLU A 68 -17.63 -5.48 22.23
CA GLU A 68 -18.83 -5.07 22.98
C GLU A 68 -19.23 -3.61 22.68
N GLU A 69 -18.26 -2.78 22.34
CA GLU A 69 -18.47 -1.35 22.14
C GLU A 69 -18.45 -0.92 20.67
N ASP A 70 -18.08 -1.81 19.74
CA ASP A 70 -17.85 -1.51 18.30
C ASP A 70 -17.02 -0.22 18.07
N ILE A 71 -16.08 0.04 18.98
CA ILE A 71 -15.28 1.26 19.02
C ILE A 71 -13.81 0.90 18.91
N SER A 72 -13.04 1.71 18.18
CA SER A 72 -11.58 1.69 18.28
C SER A 72 -11.17 2.14 19.68
N VAL A 73 -10.67 1.23 20.47
CA VAL A 73 -10.12 1.52 21.81
C VAL A 73 -8.77 2.24 21.69
N LYS A 74 -8.32 2.79 22.80
CA LYS A 74 -6.99 3.40 22.87
C LYS A 74 -5.95 2.39 22.39
N GLN A 75 -5.26 2.73 21.34
CA GLN A 75 -4.21 1.91 20.77
C GLN A 75 -2.98 1.87 21.69
N ASP A 76 -2.28 0.74 21.69
CA ASP A 76 -0.95 0.60 22.28
C ASP A 76 0.10 0.60 21.14
N PRO A 77 0.71 1.76 20.84
CA PRO A 77 1.63 1.88 19.70
C PRO A 77 2.86 0.99 19.83
N GLU A 78 3.36 0.80 21.06
CA GLU A 78 4.55 -0.02 21.30
C GLU A 78 4.25 -1.50 21.03
N PHE A 79 3.15 -2.00 21.54
CA PHE A 79 2.69 -3.36 21.26
C PHE A 79 2.45 -3.57 19.75
N ILE A 80 1.72 -2.66 19.10
CA ILE A 80 1.42 -2.73 17.67
C ILE A 80 2.71 -2.76 16.84
N GLN A 81 3.67 -1.91 17.17
CA GLN A 81 4.95 -1.87 16.47
C GLN A 81 5.72 -3.19 16.63
N GLN A 82 5.85 -3.69 17.86
CA GLN A 82 6.54 -4.95 18.13
C GLN A 82 5.89 -6.13 17.39
N GLU A 83 4.57 -6.15 17.34
CA GLU A 83 3.84 -7.21 16.66
C GLU A 83 4.00 -7.13 15.14
N LEU A 84 3.98 -5.93 14.56
CA LEU A 84 4.27 -5.72 13.14
C LEU A 84 5.71 -6.12 12.78
N GLU A 85 6.68 -5.87 13.65
CA GLU A 85 8.08 -6.30 13.47
C GLU A 85 8.20 -7.83 13.43
N LYS A 86 7.49 -8.55 14.31
CA LYS A 86 7.46 -10.02 14.29
C LYS A 86 6.82 -10.57 13.02
N ILE A 87 5.73 -9.93 12.55
CA ILE A 87 5.09 -10.29 11.28
C ILE A 87 6.09 -10.13 10.13
N VAL A 88 6.83 -9.01 10.06
CA VAL A 88 7.86 -8.78 9.02
C VAL A 88 8.95 -9.85 9.06
N GLN A 89 9.43 -10.20 10.24
CA GLN A 89 10.44 -11.26 10.41
C GLN A 89 9.89 -12.62 9.95
N PHE A 90 8.62 -12.90 10.24
CA PHE A 90 7.97 -14.12 9.79
C PHE A 90 7.84 -14.16 8.27
N PHE A 91 7.45 -13.06 7.62
CA PHE A 91 7.43 -12.94 6.17
C PHE A 91 8.81 -13.20 5.57
N ALA A 92 9.87 -12.56 6.10
CA ALA A 92 11.23 -12.73 5.63
C ALA A 92 11.72 -14.19 5.75
N SER A 93 11.40 -14.85 6.85
CA SER A 93 11.78 -16.26 7.07
C SER A 93 10.95 -17.23 6.23
N SER A 94 9.71 -16.88 5.89
CA SER A 94 8.78 -17.71 5.13
C SER A 94 8.95 -17.57 3.61
N ALA A 95 9.61 -16.51 3.14
CA ALA A 95 9.74 -16.20 1.71
C ALA A 95 10.35 -17.32 0.86
N SER A 96 11.23 -18.14 1.44
CA SER A 96 11.86 -19.28 0.75
C SER A 96 11.05 -20.58 0.82
N SER A 97 10.12 -20.70 1.76
CA SER A 97 9.38 -21.95 2.04
C SER A 97 7.90 -21.87 1.68
N PHE A 98 7.37 -20.67 1.44
CA PHE A 98 5.95 -20.46 1.18
C PHE A 98 5.71 -20.12 -0.30
N SER A 99 5.06 -21.04 -1.02
CA SER A 99 4.70 -20.86 -2.44
C SER A 99 3.18 -20.83 -2.68
N GLY A 100 2.39 -20.74 -1.61
CA GLY A 100 0.93 -20.78 -1.68
C GLY A 100 0.28 -19.41 -1.88
N THR A 101 -0.85 -19.40 -2.58
CA THR A 101 -1.77 -18.25 -2.66
C THR A 101 -3.15 -18.67 -2.19
N SER A 102 -3.88 -17.76 -1.53
CA SER A 102 -5.26 -18.00 -1.13
C SER A 102 -6.21 -17.64 -2.28
N LEU A 103 -6.94 -18.61 -2.80
CA LEU A 103 -7.99 -18.35 -3.80
C LEU A 103 -9.12 -17.50 -3.20
N ALA A 104 -9.42 -17.68 -1.92
CA ALA A 104 -10.46 -16.90 -1.24
C ALA A 104 -10.08 -15.42 -1.02
N ALA A 105 -8.77 -15.09 -1.06
CA ALA A 105 -8.28 -13.72 -0.92
C ALA A 105 -7.88 -13.08 -2.26
N GLN A 106 -8.17 -13.72 -3.40
CA GLN A 106 -7.75 -13.20 -4.72
C GLN A 106 -8.40 -11.86 -5.08
N ASN A 107 -9.64 -11.62 -4.66
CA ASN A 107 -10.32 -10.36 -4.90
C ASN A 107 -9.60 -9.15 -4.27
N LEU A 108 -8.77 -9.36 -3.23
CA LEU A 108 -7.96 -8.31 -2.63
C LEU A 108 -6.89 -7.79 -3.60
N ASN A 109 -6.44 -8.62 -4.54
CA ASN A 109 -5.45 -8.21 -5.56
C ASN A 109 -6.01 -7.15 -6.51
N ASP A 110 -7.32 -7.12 -6.72
CA ASP A 110 -7.98 -6.18 -7.63
C ASP A 110 -8.32 -4.84 -6.97
N ARG A 111 -8.20 -4.76 -5.65
CA ARG A 111 -8.48 -3.54 -4.86
C ARG A 111 -7.29 -2.57 -4.88
N LYS A 112 -6.80 -2.26 -6.09
CA LYS A 112 -5.66 -1.36 -6.29
C LYS A 112 -5.97 0.05 -5.78
N LYS A 113 -5.03 0.63 -5.03
CA LYS A 113 -5.12 2.00 -4.50
C LYS A 113 -4.69 3.06 -5.50
N ALA A 114 -3.96 2.68 -6.56
CA ALA A 114 -3.51 3.57 -7.61
C ALA A 114 -3.99 3.08 -8.98
N LYS A 115 -4.47 4.00 -9.81
CA LYS A 115 -4.87 3.75 -11.20
C LYS A 115 -4.32 4.85 -12.10
N ILE A 116 -3.90 4.49 -13.31
CA ILE A 116 -3.42 5.43 -14.34
C ILE A 116 -4.36 5.33 -15.53
N PHE A 117 -4.83 6.46 -16.01
CA PHE A 117 -5.69 6.54 -17.19
C PHE A 117 -5.52 7.89 -17.89
N ASN A 118 -5.95 7.98 -19.15
CA ASN A 118 -5.87 9.18 -19.94
C ASN A 118 -7.26 9.80 -20.14
N VAL A 119 -7.36 11.12 -19.96
CA VAL A 119 -8.56 11.91 -20.23
C VAL A 119 -8.14 13.17 -21.01
N ASN A 120 -8.70 13.36 -22.20
CA ASN A 120 -8.42 14.52 -23.05
C ASN A 120 -6.91 14.78 -23.22
N ASP A 121 -6.15 13.74 -23.58
CA ASP A 121 -4.68 13.77 -23.77
C ASP A 121 -3.86 14.09 -22.50
N GLN A 122 -4.50 14.08 -21.33
CA GLN A 122 -3.83 14.22 -20.04
C GLN A 122 -3.76 12.86 -19.35
N THR A 123 -2.60 12.49 -18.88
CA THR A 123 -2.41 11.33 -18.00
C THR A 123 -2.79 11.69 -16.58
N ILE A 124 -3.71 10.93 -16.01
CA ILE A 124 -4.21 11.11 -14.65
C ILE A 124 -3.81 9.91 -13.81
N ILE A 125 -3.35 10.16 -12.61
CA ILE A 125 -3.14 9.14 -11.57
C ILE A 125 -4.22 9.36 -10.52
N GLU A 126 -5.12 8.41 -10.39
CA GLU A 126 -6.11 8.35 -9.32
C GLU A 126 -5.52 7.58 -8.15
N LEU A 127 -5.53 8.19 -6.94
CA LEU A 127 -5.12 7.55 -5.72
C LEU A 127 -6.35 7.42 -4.79
N ASN A 128 -6.82 6.20 -4.58
CA ASN A 128 -7.91 5.91 -3.64
C ASN A 128 -7.38 5.86 -2.20
N LEU A 129 -6.98 7.03 -1.70
CA LEU A 129 -6.35 7.25 -0.41
C LEU A 129 -6.86 8.56 0.19
N GLY A 130 -6.82 8.67 1.53
CA GLY A 130 -6.96 9.97 2.18
C GLY A 130 -5.84 10.93 1.74
N PHE A 131 -6.14 12.25 1.69
CA PHE A 131 -5.23 13.28 1.15
C PHE A 131 -3.82 13.20 1.73
N ASP A 132 -3.66 13.08 3.06
CA ASP A 132 -2.35 13.03 3.70
C ASP A 132 -1.48 11.86 3.24
N ARG A 133 -2.11 10.69 3.03
CA ARG A 133 -1.42 9.51 2.51
C ARG A 133 -1.08 9.66 1.03
N ALA A 134 -2.02 10.18 0.23
CA ALA A 134 -1.80 10.46 -1.19
C ALA A 134 -0.66 11.47 -1.36
N TRP A 135 -0.68 12.57 -0.61
CA TRP A 135 0.35 13.58 -0.60
C TRP A 135 1.75 13.01 -0.29
N SER A 136 1.84 12.21 0.79
CA SER A 136 3.09 11.57 1.18
C SER A 136 3.56 10.53 0.15
N ALA A 137 2.65 9.85 -0.54
CA ALA A 137 2.98 8.90 -1.60
C ALA A 137 3.54 9.62 -2.83
N VAL A 138 2.93 10.74 -3.23
CA VAL A 138 3.40 11.57 -4.35
C VAL A 138 4.77 12.17 -4.04
N SER A 139 4.97 12.76 -2.85
CA SER A 139 6.27 13.29 -2.42
C SER A 139 7.39 12.25 -2.55
N ARG A 140 7.15 11.06 -2.02
CA ARG A 140 8.14 9.97 -2.09
C ARG A 140 8.37 9.46 -3.51
N ALA A 141 7.33 9.46 -4.35
CA ALA A 141 7.47 9.07 -5.74
C ALA A 141 8.32 10.07 -6.54
N LEU A 142 8.14 11.37 -6.30
CA LEU A 142 8.96 12.43 -6.90
C LEU A 142 10.44 12.29 -6.47
N GLU A 143 10.69 12.10 -5.18
CA GLU A 143 12.04 11.86 -4.66
C GLU A 143 12.69 10.62 -5.26
N ALA A 144 11.96 9.49 -5.31
CA ALA A 144 12.46 8.25 -5.88
C ALA A 144 12.74 8.36 -7.39
N GLY A 145 11.98 9.22 -8.09
CA GLY A 145 12.16 9.53 -9.50
C GLY A 145 13.24 10.59 -9.79
N ASN A 146 13.94 11.08 -8.75
CA ASN A 146 14.88 12.22 -8.84
C ASN A 146 14.24 13.48 -9.47
N ILE A 147 12.94 13.68 -9.26
CA ILE A 147 12.22 14.87 -9.70
C ILE A 147 12.27 15.91 -8.59
N THR A 148 12.92 17.04 -8.88
CA THR A 148 13.07 18.10 -7.89
C THR A 148 11.79 18.92 -7.77
N SER A 149 11.24 19.02 -6.56
CA SER A 149 10.16 19.95 -6.24
C SER A 149 10.75 21.33 -5.96
N ASN A 150 10.41 22.31 -6.80
CA ASN A 150 10.88 23.69 -6.66
C ASN A 150 10.02 24.48 -5.66
N ASP A 151 8.73 24.16 -5.61
CA ASP A 151 7.77 24.75 -4.69
C ASP A 151 6.67 23.73 -4.37
N ILE A 152 6.09 23.83 -3.18
CA ILE A 152 5.10 22.89 -2.65
C ILE A 152 3.98 23.70 -1.99
N ASP A 153 2.78 23.63 -2.55
CA ASP A 153 1.56 24.22 -1.97
C ASP A 153 0.63 23.07 -1.55
N ARG A 154 0.72 22.69 -0.28
CA ARG A 154 -0.08 21.59 0.25
C ARG A 154 -1.56 21.93 0.38
N ASP A 155 -1.89 23.20 0.66
CA ASP A 155 -3.27 23.61 0.87
C ASP A 155 -4.07 23.53 -0.45
N ASN A 156 -3.41 23.82 -1.58
CA ASN A 156 -3.98 23.70 -2.90
C ASN A 156 -3.64 22.33 -3.59
N GLY A 157 -2.86 21.48 -2.94
CA GLY A 157 -2.50 20.16 -3.47
C GLY A 157 -1.54 20.21 -4.67
N VAL A 158 -0.63 21.19 -4.69
CA VAL A 158 0.25 21.45 -5.85
C VAL A 158 1.71 21.17 -5.52
N PHE A 159 2.38 20.43 -6.40
CA PHE A 159 3.84 20.33 -6.48
C PHE A 159 4.31 21.03 -7.77
N LEU A 160 5.16 22.02 -7.64
CA LEU A 160 5.85 22.64 -8.78
C LEU A 160 7.19 21.93 -8.95
N VAL A 161 7.34 21.18 -10.05
CA VAL A 161 8.50 20.33 -10.26
C VAL A 161 9.31 20.75 -11.47
N SER A 162 10.63 20.59 -11.40
CA SER A 162 11.53 20.67 -12.56
C SER A 162 11.83 19.27 -13.03
N TYR A 163 11.60 19.03 -14.30
CA TYR A 163 11.87 17.78 -14.96
C TYR A 163 12.86 17.99 -16.10
N SER A 164 14.03 17.34 -16.03
CA SER A 164 14.99 17.28 -17.12
C SER A 164 14.88 15.93 -17.82
N VAL A 165 14.56 15.93 -19.11
CA VAL A 165 14.64 14.72 -19.93
C VAL A 165 16.10 14.47 -20.24
N GLU A 166 16.80 13.72 -19.38
CA GLU A 166 18.06 13.10 -19.80
C GLU A 166 17.73 11.95 -20.76
N SER A 167 18.08 12.14 -22.01
CA SER A 167 17.91 11.12 -23.04
C SER A 167 19.00 10.05 -22.89
N GLU A 168 18.85 9.14 -21.94
CA GLU A 168 19.54 7.83 -21.97
C GLU A 168 18.79 6.73 -21.19
N LYS A 169 18.21 5.84 -22.00
CA LYS A 169 18.13 4.36 -21.83
C LYS A 169 17.62 3.71 -20.54
N ASN A 170 16.71 4.32 -19.76
CA ASN A 170 15.86 3.51 -18.87
C ASN A 170 14.45 4.12 -18.78
N SER A 171 13.71 3.92 -19.84
CA SER A 171 12.45 4.63 -20.11
C SER A 171 11.26 3.93 -19.47
N TRP A 172 11.14 3.98 -18.14
CA TRP A 172 9.84 3.72 -17.56
C TRP A 172 8.89 4.94 -17.71
N PHE A 173 9.45 6.14 -18.01
CA PHE A 173 8.70 7.34 -18.34
C PHE A 173 8.44 7.54 -19.86
N SER A 174 8.80 6.57 -20.71
CA SER A 174 8.54 6.70 -22.16
C SER A 174 7.06 6.80 -22.52
N PHE A 175 6.16 6.52 -21.58
CA PHE A 175 4.72 6.68 -21.76
C PHE A 175 4.22 8.13 -21.49
N LEU A 176 5.08 9.00 -20.95
CA LEU A 176 4.77 10.43 -20.69
C LEU A 176 5.25 11.35 -21.84
N ASN A 177 5.35 10.83 -23.06
CA ASN A 177 5.73 11.63 -24.21
C ASN A 177 4.64 12.70 -24.48
N PHE A 178 4.86 13.90 -23.98
CA PHE A 178 4.14 15.08 -24.43
C PHE A 178 4.67 15.46 -25.81
N ASN A 179 3.89 15.24 -26.86
CA ASN A 179 4.16 15.80 -28.18
C ASN A 179 4.12 17.34 -28.09
N ASN A 180 5.28 17.96 -28.01
CA ASN A 180 5.44 19.33 -28.43
C ASN A 180 5.60 19.31 -29.96
N ASP A 181 4.49 19.35 -30.69
CA ASP A 181 4.47 19.78 -32.07
C ASP A 181 4.66 21.29 -32.08
N GLU A 182 5.91 21.74 -32.00
CA GLU A 182 6.26 23.08 -32.48
C GLU A 182 6.27 23.05 -34.01
N ASN A 183 5.15 23.46 -34.57
CA ASN A 183 5.10 23.94 -35.96
C ASN A 183 6.09 25.08 -36.12
N ASN A 184 7.21 24.82 -36.74
CA ASN A 184 8.09 25.83 -37.24
C ASN A 184 7.85 25.96 -38.77
N ASP A 185 6.77 26.65 -39.10
CA ASP A 185 6.63 27.27 -40.43
C ASP A 185 7.54 28.48 -40.48
N SER A 186 8.60 28.39 -41.24
CA SER A 186 9.33 29.56 -41.72
C SER A 186 9.68 29.38 -43.19
N LEU A 187 9.16 30.29 -43.95
CA LEU A 187 9.41 30.67 -45.32
C LEU A 187 10.89 30.64 -45.73
#